data_e68559b574da73ae8db76402565926a9
#
_entry.id   e68559b574da73ae8db76402565926a9
#
_cell.length_a   1.000
_cell.length_b   1.000
_cell.length_c   1.000
_cell.angle_alpha   90.00
_cell.angle_beta   90.00
_cell.angle_gamma   90.00
#
_symmetry.space_group_name_H-M   'P 1'
#
loop_
_entity.id
_entity.type
_entity.pdbx_description
1 polymer ?
#
loop_
_entity_poly.entity_id
_entity_poly.type
_entity_poly.pdbx_seq_one_letter_code
_entity_poly.pdbx_strand_id
1 'polypeptide(L)'
;MKNSTIVWAAIAVLTLSSCAQEAANKTGELNRSAFEAWVSLNKESSWTETELGSWIISLTPGDIKNKPLASVEDNPYLRLEYTVTSLDGTVEETTSEVVSKRIGKYDKRNYYGPMFSYRAYNNTYAGIEEFLTQMGVGGKCRAVVPGWLLTTSRYDTKQEYIDAMSTSTAAKIYDFTVVESVKSTEDWEMDLLKKTMGKEWDKADSLTTGVYYVRDKASDKPDTTFSASAEVYINYICRRIDGTGIDTNIADSAKVFGCSATGKPVLINWGEKATDLTMTSKKNSVIAGFAYGIYHMKPHEKGRVYMTSSAGYSSKGSGSAIPAYSPIYFEIELVDKE
;
A
#
# COMPACT_ATOMS: atom_id res chain seq x y z
N MET A 1 21.21 -26.69 -47.15
CA MET A 1 20.19 -27.14 -46.21
C MET A 1 20.23 -26.32 -44.89
N LYS A 2 20.08 -24.99 -44.92
CA LYS A 2 20.08 -24.14 -43.71
C LYS A 2 18.89 -23.15 -43.58
N ASN A 3 17.95 -23.13 -44.54
CA ASN A 3 16.85 -22.16 -44.55
C ASN A 3 15.49 -22.71 -44.13
N SER A 4 15.39 -24.03 -43.83
CA SER A 4 14.09 -24.65 -43.47
C SER A 4 13.73 -24.53 -41.97
N THR A 5 14.71 -24.46 -41.08
CA THR A 5 14.50 -24.51 -39.64
C THR A 5 13.99 -23.16 -39.05
N ILE A 6 14.32 -22.04 -39.66
CA ILE A 6 13.93 -20.69 -39.22
C ILE A 6 12.44 -20.42 -39.52
N VAL A 7 11.95 -20.92 -40.67
CA VAL A 7 10.56 -20.72 -41.08
C VAL A 7 9.59 -21.48 -40.16
N TRP A 8 9.96 -22.68 -39.70
CA TRP A 8 9.11 -23.46 -38.79
C TRP A 8 9.07 -22.88 -37.37
N ALA A 9 10.14 -22.29 -36.87
CA ALA A 9 10.15 -21.63 -35.58
C ALA A 9 9.29 -20.35 -35.58
N ALA A 10 9.32 -19.57 -36.66
CA ALA A 10 8.51 -18.36 -36.81
C ALA A 10 7.01 -18.69 -36.94
N ILE A 11 6.65 -19.75 -37.66
CA ILE A 11 5.27 -20.20 -37.81
C ILE A 11 4.74 -20.74 -36.47
N ALA A 12 5.53 -21.49 -35.69
CA ALA A 12 5.14 -22.01 -34.38
C ALA A 12 4.90 -20.89 -33.36
N VAL A 13 5.71 -19.83 -33.38
CA VAL A 13 5.54 -18.66 -32.49
C VAL A 13 4.26 -17.87 -32.87
N LEU A 14 4.02 -17.69 -34.17
CA LEU A 14 2.80 -17.00 -34.64
C LEU A 14 1.53 -17.80 -34.33
N THR A 15 1.54 -19.11 -34.42
CA THR A 15 0.37 -19.95 -34.11
C THR A 15 0.09 -20.00 -32.61
N LEU A 16 1.12 -20.02 -31.75
CA LEU A 16 0.93 -19.99 -30.30
C LEU A 16 0.38 -18.64 -29.82
N SER A 17 0.84 -17.53 -30.38
CA SER A 17 0.32 -16.19 -30.07
C SER A 17 -1.14 -16.03 -30.57
N SER A 18 -1.46 -16.56 -31.75
CA SER A 18 -2.85 -16.55 -32.27
C SER A 18 -3.79 -17.36 -31.41
N CYS A 19 -3.42 -18.57 -30.99
CA CYS A 19 -4.26 -19.40 -30.10
C CYS A 19 -4.42 -18.77 -28.72
N ALA A 20 -3.39 -18.14 -28.18
CA ALA A 20 -3.47 -17.42 -26.90
C ALA A 20 -4.39 -16.20 -27.00
N GLN A 21 -4.31 -15.44 -28.09
CA GLN A 21 -5.17 -14.28 -28.35
C GLN A 21 -6.65 -14.71 -28.54
N GLU A 22 -6.88 -15.79 -29.27
CA GLU A 22 -8.21 -16.34 -29.48
C GLU A 22 -8.85 -16.85 -28.18
N ALA A 23 -8.07 -17.52 -27.33
CA ALA A 23 -8.50 -17.95 -26.00
C ALA A 23 -8.79 -16.76 -25.08
N ALA A 24 -7.96 -15.72 -25.10
CA ALA A 24 -8.16 -14.50 -24.31
C ALA A 24 -9.43 -13.75 -24.74
N ASN A 25 -9.65 -13.59 -26.05
CA ASN A 25 -10.86 -12.97 -26.59
C ASN A 25 -12.13 -13.74 -26.19
N LYS A 26 -12.11 -15.07 -26.28
CA LYS A 26 -13.24 -15.93 -25.85
C LYS A 26 -13.53 -15.78 -24.37
N THR A 27 -12.53 -15.70 -23.53
CA THR A 27 -12.71 -15.50 -22.08
C THR A 27 -13.25 -14.09 -21.78
N GLY A 28 -12.81 -13.07 -22.51
CA GLY A 28 -13.35 -11.72 -22.44
C GLY A 28 -14.84 -11.65 -22.79
N GLU A 29 -15.26 -12.31 -23.85
CA GLU A 29 -16.67 -12.41 -24.25
C GLU A 29 -17.52 -13.14 -23.20
N LEU A 30 -16.99 -14.24 -22.62
CA LEU A 30 -17.68 -14.97 -21.55
C LEU A 30 -17.86 -14.11 -20.30
N ASN A 31 -16.83 -13.37 -19.88
CA ASN A 31 -16.92 -12.47 -18.73
C ASN A 31 -17.90 -11.32 -18.97
N ARG A 32 -17.95 -10.78 -20.20
CA ARG A 32 -18.94 -9.77 -20.58
C ARG A 32 -20.37 -10.35 -20.50
N SER A 33 -20.60 -11.51 -21.10
CA SER A 33 -21.90 -12.17 -21.06
C SER A 33 -22.33 -12.53 -19.64
N ALA A 34 -21.39 -12.96 -18.79
CA ALA A 34 -21.65 -13.23 -17.38
C ALA A 34 -22.03 -11.96 -16.61
N PHE A 35 -21.36 -10.83 -16.87
CA PHE A 35 -21.72 -9.55 -16.29
C PHE A 35 -23.12 -9.10 -16.72
N GLU A 36 -23.42 -9.12 -18.02
CA GLU A 36 -24.72 -8.74 -18.58
C GLU A 36 -25.85 -9.61 -18.01
N ALA A 37 -25.66 -10.94 -17.93
CA ALA A 37 -26.60 -11.85 -17.31
C ALA A 37 -26.79 -11.56 -15.81
N TRP A 38 -25.71 -11.33 -15.08
CA TRP A 38 -25.77 -11.02 -13.66
C TRP A 38 -26.55 -9.71 -13.42
N VAL A 39 -26.26 -8.65 -14.18
CA VAL A 39 -27.01 -7.37 -14.11
C VAL A 39 -28.49 -7.61 -14.42
N SER A 40 -28.81 -8.35 -15.48
CA SER A 40 -30.20 -8.66 -15.86
C SER A 40 -31.00 -9.35 -14.75
N LEU A 41 -30.35 -10.21 -13.96
CA LEU A 41 -30.96 -10.97 -12.86
C LEU A 41 -31.04 -10.16 -11.54
N ASN A 42 -30.16 -9.21 -11.31
CA ASN A 42 -30.03 -8.54 -10.00
C ASN A 42 -30.42 -7.06 -10.03
N LYS A 43 -30.53 -6.45 -11.22
CA LYS A 43 -30.81 -5.03 -11.37
C LYS A 43 -32.16 -4.65 -10.76
N GLU A 44 -32.14 -3.63 -9.92
CA GLU A 44 -33.32 -2.97 -9.38
C GLU A 44 -33.60 -1.66 -10.11
N SER A 45 -34.82 -1.13 -9.99
CA SER A 45 -35.21 0.14 -10.61
C SER A 45 -34.44 1.38 -10.08
N SER A 46 -33.84 1.25 -8.92
CA SER A 46 -33.00 2.28 -8.28
C SER A 46 -31.58 2.37 -8.85
N TRP A 47 -31.12 1.35 -9.60
CA TRP A 47 -29.77 1.33 -10.13
C TRP A 47 -29.64 2.22 -11.35
N THR A 48 -28.50 2.88 -11.51
CA THR A 48 -28.19 3.77 -12.62
C THR A 48 -27.01 3.24 -13.42
N GLU A 49 -27.17 3.10 -14.74
CA GLU A 49 -26.04 2.80 -15.63
C GLU A 49 -25.24 4.05 -15.93
N THR A 50 -23.91 3.95 -15.88
CA THR A 50 -23.01 5.02 -16.31
C THR A 50 -22.80 4.97 -17.82
N GLU A 51 -22.22 6.05 -18.39
CA GLU A 51 -21.96 6.13 -19.84
C GLU A 51 -21.04 5.02 -20.34
N LEU A 52 -20.06 4.59 -19.54
CA LEU A 52 -19.11 3.54 -19.91
C LEU A 52 -19.58 2.13 -19.53
N GLY A 53 -20.73 2.01 -18.85
CA GLY A 53 -21.43 0.74 -18.61
C GLY A 53 -21.21 0.12 -17.24
N SER A 54 -20.73 0.87 -16.25
CA SER A 54 -20.84 0.47 -14.85
C SER A 54 -22.28 0.63 -14.35
N TRP A 55 -22.66 -0.08 -13.28
CA TRP A 55 -23.95 0.07 -12.63
C TRP A 55 -23.81 0.53 -11.20
N ILE A 56 -24.30 1.75 -10.92
CA ILE A 56 -24.35 2.31 -9.57
C ILE A 56 -25.54 1.68 -8.84
N ILE A 57 -25.25 0.94 -7.78
CA ILE A 57 -26.24 0.33 -6.88
C ILE A 57 -26.73 1.37 -5.87
N SER A 58 -25.78 2.11 -5.31
CA SER A 58 -26.05 3.24 -4.41
C SER A 58 -24.92 4.25 -4.43
N LEU A 59 -25.27 5.53 -4.38
CA LEU A 59 -24.33 6.64 -4.33
C LEU A 59 -24.78 7.69 -3.31
N THR A 60 -23.90 7.98 -2.36
CA THR A 60 -24.00 9.16 -1.48
C THR A 60 -22.88 10.09 -1.89
N PRO A 61 -23.16 11.26 -2.45
CA PRO A 61 -22.13 12.07 -3.11
C PRO A 61 -21.05 12.64 -2.17
N GLY A 62 -21.34 12.81 -0.88
CA GLY A 62 -20.41 13.46 0.05
C GLY A 62 -20.42 14.99 -0.10
N ASP A 63 -19.33 15.65 0.28
CA ASP A 63 -19.21 17.11 0.26
C ASP A 63 -18.75 17.62 -1.13
N ILE A 64 -19.62 17.50 -2.12
CA ILE A 64 -19.34 17.97 -3.49
C ILE A 64 -19.11 19.48 -3.53
N LYS A 65 -19.76 20.23 -2.65
CA LYS A 65 -19.73 21.68 -2.68
C LYS A 65 -18.39 22.26 -2.25
N ASN A 66 -17.81 21.74 -1.16
CA ASN A 66 -16.58 22.30 -0.58
C ASN A 66 -15.36 21.47 -0.85
N LYS A 67 -15.53 20.16 -1.11
CA LYS A 67 -14.44 19.19 -1.32
C LYS A 67 -14.75 18.26 -2.49
N PRO A 68 -14.97 18.81 -3.72
CA PRO A 68 -15.27 18.02 -4.91
C PRO A 68 -14.04 17.21 -5.35
N LEU A 69 -14.26 16.05 -5.96
CA LEU A 69 -13.22 15.16 -6.46
C LEU A 69 -13.10 15.16 -7.99
N ALA A 70 -13.84 16.02 -8.69
CA ALA A 70 -13.84 16.08 -10.16
C ALA A 70 -12.45 16.36 -10.75
N SER A 71 -11.64 17.23 -10.10
CA SER A 71 -10.28 17.53 -10.55
C SER A 71 -9.29 16.51 -9.97
N VAL A 72 -8.60 15.76 -10.83
CA VAL A 72 -7.52 14.84 -10.44
C VAL A 72 -6.28 15.61 -9.99
N GLU A 73 -5.99 16.77 -10.61
CA GLU A 73 -4.85 17.63 -10.26
C GLU A 73 -4.94 18.17 -8.83
N ASP A 74 -6.15 18.55 -8.40
CA ASP A 74 -6.39 19.03 -7.04
C ASP A 74 -6.48 17.90 -6.03
N ASN A 75 -6.81 16.69 -6.48
CA ASN A 75 -7.04 15.50 -5.66
C ASN A 75 -6.21 14.31 -6.14
N PRO A 76 -4.87 14.42 -6.22
CA PRO A 76 -4.03 13.37 -6.78
C PRO A 76 -3.99 12.10 -5.92
N TYR A 77 -4.23 12.21 -4.62
CA TYR A 77 -4.30 11.10 -3.68
C TYR A 77 -5.63 11.11 -2.93
N LEU A 78 -6.26 9.94 -2.84
CA LEU A 78 -7.42 9.72 -2.00
C LEU A 78 -7.10 8.68 -0.93
N ARG A 79 -7.71 8.83 0.24
CA ARG A 79 -7.74 7.76 1.24
C ARG A 79 -9.11 7.10 1.20
N LEU A 80 -9.12 5.82 0.83
CA LEU A 80 -10.33 5.05 0.60
C LEU A 80 -10.45 3.90 1.59
N GLU A 81 -11.62 3.76 2.18
CA GLU A 81 -12.06 2.48 2.73
C GLU A 81 -12.84 1.74 1.65
N TYR A 82 -12.55 0.45 1.45
CA TYR A 82 -13.23 -0.31 0.40
C TYR A 82 -13.34 -1.81 0.70
N THR A 83 -14.28 -2.42 0.01
CA THR A 83 -14.40 -3.87 -0.14
C THR A 83 -14.67 -4.18 -1.60
N VAL A 84 -13.91 -5.11 -2.17
CA VAL A 84 -14.07 -5.63 -3.53
C VAL A 84 -14.61 -7.04 -3.45
N THR A 85 -15.68 -7.29 -4.18
CA THR A 85 -16.38 -8.57 -4.16
C THR A 85 -16.58 -9.06 -5.59
N SER A 86 -16.38 -10.35 -5.85
CA SER A 86 -16.78 -10.96 -7.12
C SER A 86 -18.30 -11.02 -7.24
N LEU A 87 -18.83 -11.26 -8.45
CA LEU A 87 -20.26 -11.36 -8.69
C LEU A 87 -20.94 -12.52 -7.94
N ASP A 88 -20.20 -13.53 -7.53
CA ASP A 88 -20.68 -14.67 -6.72
C ASP A 88 -20.74 -14.35 -5.20
N GLY A 89 -20.33 -13.15 -4.79
CA GLY A 89 -20.34 -12.72 -3.41
C GLY A 89 -19.04 -12.99 -2.65
N THR A 90 -18.00 -13.56 -3.28
CA THR A 90 -16.69 -13.78 -2.65
C THR A 90 -15.96 -12.47 -2.45
N VAL A 91 -15.60 -12.13 -1.20
CA VAL A 91 -14.77 -10.97 -0.89
C VAL A 91 -13.32 -11.24 -1.28
N GLU A 92 -12.81 -10.46 -2.21
CA GLU A 92 -11.42 -10.55 -2.70
C GLU A 92 -10.48 -9.68 -1.90
N GLU A 93 -10.86 -8.41 -1.70
CA GLU A 93 -10.09 -7.41 -0.96
C GLU A 93 -10.99 -6.62 -0.01
N THR A 94 -10.43 -6.20 1.11
CA THR A 94 -11.12 -5.29 2.02
C THR A 94 -10.15 -4.56 2.94
N THR A 95 -10.44 -3.29 3.20
CA THR A 95 -9.77 -2.49 4.24
C THR A 95 -10.52 -2.57 5.58
N SER A 96 -11.65 -3.28 5.64
CA SER A 96 -12.48 -3.40 6.83
C SER A 96 -12.04 -4.54 7.73
N GLU A 97 -11.67 -4.23 8.97
CA GLU A 97 -11.39 -5.22 10.01
C GLU A 97 -12.58 -6.15 10.27
N VAL A 98 -13.79 -5.58 10.30
CA VAL A 98 -15.03 -6.33 10.53
C VAL A 98 -15.28 -7.35 9.43
N VAL A 99 -15.10 -6.95 8.17
CA VAL A 99 -15.26 -7.86 7.03
C VAL A 99 -14.18 -8.94 7.07
N SER A 100 -12.91 -8.57 7.30
CA SER A 100 -11.80 -9.53 7.44
C SER A 100 -12.04 -10.58 8.51
N LYS A 101 -12.57 -10.18 9.67
CA LYS A 101 -12.97 -11.12 10.74
C LYS A 101 -14.09 -12.05 10.27
N ARG A 102 -15.10 -11.50 9.61
CA ARG A 102 -16.25 -12.28 9.13
C ARG A 102 -15.87 -13.36 8.12
N ILE A 103 -14.90 -13.07 7.24
CA ILE A 103 -14.42 -14.03 6.23
C ILE A 103 -13.24 -14.89 6.69
N GLY A 104 -12.82 -14.78 7.97
CA GLY A 104 -11.73 -15.56 8.55
C GLY A 104 -10.32 -15.20 8.05
N LYS A 105 -10.13 -14.00 7.49
CA LYS A 105 -8.84 -13.48 6.99
C LYS A 105 -8.21 -12.41 7.89
N TYR A 106 -8.71 -12.26 9.11
CA TYR A 106 -8.16 -11.29 10.04
C TYR A 106 -6.78 -11.67 10.54
N ASP A 107 -5.82 -10.74 10.45
CA ASP A 107 -4.53 -10.80 11.15
C ASP A 107 -4.33 -9.47 11.90
N LYS A 108 -4.06 -9.54 13.21
CA LYS A 108 -3.89 -8.36 14.06
C LYS A 108 -2.72 -7.44 13.66
N ARG A 109 -1.77 -7.93 12.86
CA ARG A 109 -0.66 -7.14 12.32
C ARG A 109 -1.04 -6.34 11.09
N ASN A 110 -2.06 -6.78 10.36
CA ASN A 110 -2.51 -6.09 9.17
C ASN A 110 -3.08 -4.70 9.52
N TYR A 111 -2.93 -3.80 8.59
CA TYR A 111 -3.59 -2.51 8.67
C TYR A 111 -5.03 -2.64 8.16
N TYR A 112 -5.95 -2.08 8.93
CA TYR A 112 -7.36 -1.91 8.54
C TYR A 112 -7.73 -0.44 8.68
N GLY A 113 -8.39 0.09 7.66
CA GLY A 113 -8.75 1.50 7.57
C GLY A 113 -8.42 2.10 6.21
N PRO A 114 -8.52 3.43 6.07
CA PRO A 114 -8.37 4.08 4.78
C PRO A 114 -6.97 3.91 4.19
N MET A 115 -6.88 3.38 2.98
CA MET A 115 -5.63 3.24 2.22
C MET A 115 -5.51 4.31 1.15
N PHE A 116 -4.27 4.67 0.81
CA PHE A 116 -4.01 5.60 -0.28
C PHE A 116 -4.28 4.97 -1.64
N SER A 117 -5.01 5.71 -2.47
CA SER A 117 -5.18 5.48 -3.90
C SER A 117 -4.60 6.69 -4.64
N TYR A 118 -3.67 6.46 -5.54
CA TYR A 118 -3.07 7.50 -6.38
C TYR A 118 -3.84 7.59 -7.69
N ARG A 119 -4.38 8.77 -8.03
CA ARG A 119 -5.22 9.00 -9.21
C ARG A 119 -4.46 9.57 -10.40
N ALA A 120 -3.43 10.38 -10.16
CA ALA A 120 -2.71 11.04 -11.23
C ALA A 120 -2.09 10.04 -12.21
N TYR A 121 -1.86 10.46 -13.45
CA TYR A 121 -1.33 9.62 -14.52
C TYR A 121 -2.16 8.35 -14.78
N ASN A 122 -3.49 8.42 -14.60
CA ASN A 122 -4.41 7.29 -14.83
C ASN A 122 -4.09 6.03 -14.00
N ASN A 123 -3.65 6.18 -12.75
CA ASN A 123 -3.39 5.01 -11.88
C ASN A 123 -4.65 4.39 -11.27
N THR A 124 -5.80 5.05 -11.38
CA THR A 124 -7.10 4.51 -10.94
C THR A 124 -7.80 3.84 -12.11
N TYR A 125 -8.53 2.76 -11.86
CA TYR A 125 -9.35 2.11 -12.88
C TYR A 125 -10.39 3.07 -13.44
N ALA A 126 -10.64 2.97 -14.76
CA ALA A 126 -11.57 3.85 -15.48
C ALA A 126 -12.97 3.84 -14.84
N GLY A 127 -13.49 2.67 -14.49
CA GLY A 127 -14.81 2.56 -13.86
C GLY A 127 -14.88 3.17 -12.47
N ILE A 128 -13.80 3.18 -11.70
CA ILE A 128 -13.76 3.88 -10.41
C ILE A 128 -13.72 5.38 -10.61
N GLU A 129 -12.98 5.86 -11.60
CA GLU A 129 -12.87 7.29 -11.90
C GLU A 129 -14.21 7.91 -12.30
N GLU A 130 -15.07 7.17 -13.04
CA GLU A 130 -16.44 7.61 -13.36
C GLU A 130 -17.25 8.01 -12.11
N PHE A 131 -17.09 7.25 -11.02
CA PHE A 131 -17.80 7.55 -9.78
C PHE A 131 -17.18 8.72 -9.04
N LEU A 132 -15.84 8.76 -8.95
CA LEU A 132 -15.11 9.81 -8.24
C LEU A 132 -15.38 11.21 -8.81
N THR A 133 -15.57 11.34 -10.13
CA THR A 133 -15.90 12.63 -10.76
C THR A 133 -17.23 13.22 -10.29
N GLN A 134 -18.13 12.39 -9.78
CA GLN A 134 -19.44 12.76 -9.26
C GLN A 134 -19.49 12.87 -7.73
N MET A 135 -18.35 12.72 -7.05
CA MET A 135 -18.27 12.64 -5.59
C MET A 135 -17.46 13.79 -4.98
N GLY A 136 -17.60 13.93 -3.70
CA GLY A 136 -16.77 14.73 -2.79
C GLY A 136 -16.29 13.89 -1.61
N VAL A 137 -15.43 14.46 -0.79
CA VAL A 137 -14.95 13.80 0.42
C VAL A 137 -16.15 13.43 1.33
N GLY A 138 -16.09 12.25 1.93
CA GLY A 138 -17.20 11.65 2.69
C GLY A 138 -18.20 10.90 1.81
N GLY A 139 -18.03 10.91 0.49
CA GLY A 139 -18.88 10.18 -0.45
C GLY A 139 -18.72 8.67 -0.31
N LYS A 140 -19.83 7.95 -0.60
CA LYS A 140 -19.89 6.48 -0.59
C LYS A 140 -20.48 6.00 -1.90
N CYS A 141 -19.91 4.96 -2.45
CA CYS A 141 -20.41 4.34 -3.67
C CYS A 141 -20.38 2.82 -3.52
N ARG A 142 -21.48 2.19 -3.93
CA ARG A 142 -21.53 0.77 -4.22
C ARG A 142 -21.93 0.60 -5.67
N ALA A 143 -21.09 -0.08 -6.45
CA ALA A 143 -21.29 -0.21 -7.88
C ALA A 143 -20.74 -1.53 -8.42
N VAL A 144 -21.30 -2.01 -9.52
CA VAL A 144 -20.76 -3.10 -10.30
C VAL A 144 -19.96 -2.52 -11.46
N VAL A 145 -18.68 -2.86 -11.50
CA VAL A 145 -17.73 -2.40 -12.53
C VAL A 145 -17.46 -3.56 -13.48
N PRO A 146 -17.78 -3.42 -14.77
CA PRO A 146 -17.49 -4.47 -15.75
C PRO A 146 -15.99 -4.61 -15.99
N GLY A 147 -15.58 -5.79 -16.45
CA GLY A 147 -14.18 -6.12 -16.67
C GLY A 147 -13.44 -5.18 -17.61
N TRP A 148 -14.13 -4.62 -18.62
CA TRP A 148 -13.52 -3.67 -19.57
C TRP A 148 -13.16 -2.32 -18.95
N LEU A 149 -13.74 -1.96 -17.80
CA LEU A 149 -13.41 -0.73 -17.05
C LEU A 149 -12.43 -0.96 -15.90
N LEU A 150 -11.99 -2.20 -15.67
CA LEU A 150 -10.92 -2.53 -14.70
C LEU A 150 -9.55 -2.38 -15.37
N THR A 151 -9.34 -1.24 -16.01
CA THR A 151 -8.11 -0.83 -16.70
C THR A 151 -7.73 0.60 -16.32
N THR A 152 -6.45 0.88 -16.36
CA THR A 152 -5.90 2.24 -16.21
C THR A 152 -5.81 3.01 -17.53
N SER A 153 -6.02 2.35 -18.67
CA SER A 153 -6.16 3.00 -19.97
C SER A 153 -7.41 3.88 -20.02
N ARG A 154 -7.39 4.92 -20.85
CA ARG A 154 -8.52 5.83 -21.05
C ARG A 154 -8.92 5.85 -22.50
N TYR A 155 -10.21 5.69 -22.75
CA TYR A 155 -10.85 5.73 -24.05
C TYR A 155 -12.11 6.61 -23.95
N ASP A 156 -12.60 7.11 -25.07
CA ASP A 156 -13.71 8.06 -25.10
C ASP A 156 -15.09 7.37 -25.01
N THR A 157 -15.19 6.14 -25.46
CA THR A 157 -16.47 5.42 -25.56
C THR A 157 -16.44 4.04 -24.92
N LYS A 158 -17.61 3.59 -24.48
CA LYS A 158 -17.84 2.22 -23.99
C LYS A 158 -17.35 1.17 -24.99
N GLN A 159 -17.59 1.39 -26.29
CA GLN A 159 -17.21 0.43 -27.34
C GLN A 159 -15.69 0.31 -27.45
N GLU A 160 -14.96 1.44 -27.41
CA GLU A 160 -13.49 1.41 -27.44
C GLU A 160 -12.90 0.67 -26.25
N TYR A 161 -13.48 0.81 -25.03
CA TYR A 161 -13.08 0.00 -23.87
C TYR A 161 -13.31 -1.49 -24.11
N ILE A 162 -14.44 -1.86 -24.68
CA ILE A 162 -14.78 -3.27 -24.99
C ILE A 162 -13.80 -3.81 -26.04
N ASP A 163 -13.54 -3.06 -27.11
CA ASP A 163 -12.67 -3.49 -28.21
C ASP A 163 -11.19 -3.57 -27.79
N ALA A 164 -10.76 -2.69 -26.87
CA ALA A 164 -9.42 -2.71 -26.30
C ALA A 164 -9.21 -3.77 -25.22
N MET A 165 -10.26 -4.43 -24.77
CA MET A 165 -10.20 -5.43 -23.71
C MET A 165 -9.43 -6.66 -24.17
N SER A 166 -8.14 -6.71 -23.84
CA SER A 166 -7.23 -7.82 -24.16
C SER A 166 -7.19 -8.89 -23.08
N THR A 167 -7.88 -8.69 -21.95
CA THR A 167 -7.77 -9.54 -20.77
C THR A 167 -9.12 -10.09 -20.33
N SER A 168 -9.09 -11.27 -19.75
CA SER A 168 -10.21 -11.99 -19.20
C SER A 168 -10.70 -11.49 -17.84
N THR A 169 -10.56 -10.21 -17.55
CA THR A 169 -10.94 -9.65 -16.25
C THR A 169 -12.45 -9.73 -16.04
N ALA A 170 -12.86 -10.41 -14.98
CA ALA A 170 -14.26 -10.50 -14.59
C ALA A 170 -14.74 -9.20 -13.92
N ALA A 171 -16.02 -8.90 -14.02
CA ALA A 171 -16.64 -7.77 -13.32
C ALA A 171 -16.55 -7.92 -11.81
N LYS A 172 -16.49 -6.78 -11.10
CA LYS A 172 -16.40 -6.72 -9.65
C LYS A 172 -17.44 -5.76 -9.08
N ILE A 173 -17.82 -6.04 -7.84
CA ILE A 173 -18.62 -5.12 -7.04
C ILE A 173 -17.64 -4.34 -6.15
N TYR A 174 -17.65 -3.03 -6.28
CA TYR A 174 -16.89 -2.12 -5.45
C TYR A 174 -17.83 -1.45 -4.44
N ASP A 175 -17.43 -1.51 -3.19
CA ASP A 175 -18.08 -0.83 -2.07
C ASP A 175 -17.02 0.06 -1.43
N PHE A 176 -17.10 1.38 -1.59
CA PHE A 176 -16.04 2.26 -1.09
C PHE A 176 -16.55 3.57 -0.50
N THR A 177 -15.75 4.12 0.40
CA THR A 177 -15.95 5.44 1.01
C THR A 177 -14.70 6.28 0.79
N VAL A 178 -14.87 7.50 0.30
CA VAL A 178 -13.78 8.49 0.24
C VAL A 178 -13.67 9.18 1.59
N VAL A 179 -12.65 8.83 2.35
CA VAL A 179 -12.43 9.38 3.71
C VAL A 179 -11.75 10.74 3.65
N GLU A 180 -10.78 10.87 2.74
CA GLU A 180 -9.95 12.07 2.65
C GLU A 180 -9.39 12.25 1.24
N SER A 181 -9.19 13.51 0.85
CA SER A 181 -8.40 13.90 -0.32
C SER A 181 -7.11 14.58 0.15
N VAL A 182 -5.98 14.14 -0.40
CA VAL A 182 -4.65 14.58 -0.01
C VAL A 182 -3.89 15.07 -1.23
N LYS A 183 -3.37 16.31 -1.18
CA LYS A 183 -2.61 16.89 -2.28
C LYS A 183 -1.13 16.47 -2.24
N SER A 184 -0.56 16.35 -1.04
CA SER A 184 0.81 15.94 -0.79
C SER A 184 0.84 14.87 0.30
N THR A 185 1.30 13.67 -0.05
CA THR A 185 1.46 12.60 0.94
C THR A 185 2.52 12.94 1.97
N GLU A 186 3.58 13.67 1.57
CA GLU A 186 4.66 14.08 2.46
C GLU A 186 4.17 15.06 3.54
N ASP A 187 3.40 16.09 3.15
CA ASP A 187 2.82 17.04 4.11
C ASP A 187 1.85 16.33 5.06
N TRP A 188 1.01 15.44 4.52
CA TRP A 188 0.08 14.65 5.31
C TRP A 188 0.81 13.76 6.33
N GLU A 189 1.88 13.07 5.93
CA GLU A 189 2.70 12.24 6.81
C GLU A 189 3.39 13.08 7.89
N MET A 190 3.92 14.25 7.52
CA MET A 190 4.55 15.18 8.46
C MET A 190 3.57 15.68 9.52
N ASP A 191 2.35 16.04 9.12
CA ASP A 191 1.31 16.46 10.06
C ASP A 191 0.88 15.32 10.99
N LEU A 192 0.81 14.09 10.46
CA LEU A 192 0.51 12.90 11.25
C LEU A 192 1.64 12.60 12.26
N LEU A 193 2.92 12.72 11.87
CA LEU A 193 4.07 12.56 12.76
C LEU A 193 4.03 13.61 13.87
N LYS A 194 3.87 14.89 13.53
CA LYS A 194 3.75 15.98 14.54
C LYS A 194 2.62 15.71 15.53
N LYS A 195 1.46 15.33 15.04
CA LYS A 195 0.30 15.01 15.88
C LYS A 195 0.59 13.84 16.82
N THR A 196 1.24 12.80 16.33
CA THR A 196 1.55 11.58 17.11
C THR A 196 2.61 11.84 18.17
N MET A 197 3.68 12.54 17.80
CA MET A 197 4.78 12.88 18.72
C MET A 197 4.34 13.93 19.75
N GLY A 198 3.39 14.81 19.42
CA GLY A 198 2.85 15.82 20.34
C GLY A 198 3.97 16.69 20.93
N LYS A 199 4.07 16.74 22.25
CA LYS A 199 5.09 17.55 22.96
C LYS A 199 6.54 17.06 22.74
N GLU A 200 6.73 15.85 22.24
CA GLU A 200 8.07 15.33 21.95
C GLU A 200 8.61 15.88 20.64
N TRP A 201 7.75 16.38 19.76
CA TRP A 201 8.14 16.96 18.47
C TRP A 201 9.20 18.07 18.61
N ASP A 202 8.98 19.00 19.55
CA ASP A 202 9.87 20.13 19.77
C ASP A 202 11.23 19.75 20.40
N LYS A 203 11.35 18.51 20.89
CA LYS A 203 12.55 17.97 21.53
C LYS A 203 13.27 16.93 20.67
N ALA A 204 12.68 16.56 19.56
CA ALA A 204 13.24 15.55 18.68
C ALA A 204 14.40 16.11 17.85
N ASP A 205 15.47 15.32 17.75
CA ASP A 205 16.57 15.61 16.85
C ASP A 205 16.15 15.30 15.41
N SER A 206 16.19 16.29 14.52
CA SER A 206 15.99 16.08 13.09
C SER A 206 17.27 15.54 12.47
N LEU A 207 17.28 14.25 12.10
CA LEU A 207 18.49 13.59 11.60
C LEU A 207 18.69 13.81 10.10
N THR A 208 17.60 13.82 9.36
CA THR A 208 17.50 14.15 7.94
C THR A 208 16.04 14.45 7.61
N THR A 209 15.74 14.84 6.37
CA THR A 209 14.36 15.06 5.93
C THR A 209 13.46 13.85 6.23
N GLY A 210 12.40 14.08 6.98
CA GLY A 210 11.42 13.05 7.35
C GLY A 210 11.90 12.02 8.38
N VAL A 211 13.04 12.24 9.09
CA VAL A 211 13.55 11.34 10.14
C VAL A 211 13.82 12.09 11.42
N TYR A 212 13.18 11.69 12.50
CA TYR A 212 13.21 12.35 13.80
C TYR A 212 13.53 11.35 14.91
N TYR A 213 14.46 11.72 15.78
CA TYR A 213 14.92 10.90 16.89
C TYR A 213 14.51 11.48 18.23
N VAL A 214 13.98 10.63 19.11
CA VAL A 214 13.66 10.95 20.50
C VAL A 214 14.44 10.01 21.40
N ARG A 215 15.28 10.57 22.28
CA ARG A 215 16.06 9.79 23.25
C ARG A 215 15.20 9.45 24.46
N ASP A 216 15.06 8.16 24.74
CA ASP A 216 14.33 7.64 25.92
C ASP A 216 15.26 7.36 27.09
N LYS A 217 16.49 6.86 26.83
CA LYS A 217 17.52 6.58 27.84
C LYS A 217 18.89 7.01 27.28
N ALA A 218 19.60 7.83 28.03
CA ALA A 218 20.95 8.25 27.66
C ALA A 218 21.95 7.10 27.75
N SER A 219 22.99 7.18 26.93
CA SER A 219 24.15 6.29 27.01
C SER A 219 24.90 6.47 28.30
N ASP A 220 25.43 5.38 28.84
CA ASP A 220 26.43 5.38 29.94
C ASP A 220 27.86 5.57 29.41
N LYS A 221 28.03 5.59 28.07
CA LYS A 221 29.31 5.79 27.37
C LYS A 221 29.19 6.88 26.27
N PRO A 222 28.79 8.12 26.63
CA PRO A 222 28.40 9.14 25.66
C PRO A 222 29.52 9.56 24.71
N ASP A 223 30.79 9.47 25.14
CA ASP A 223 31.97 9.86 24.36
C ASP A 223 32.46 8.76 23.40
N THR A 224 31.83 7.55 23.45
CA THR A 224 32.24 6.47 22.59
C THR A 224 31.69 6.68 21.19
N THR A 225 32.55 6.43 20.18
CA THR A 225 32.18 6.37 18.76
C THR A 225 32.50 5.00 18.20
N PHE A 226 31.71 4.56 17.26
CA PHE A 226 31.95 3.28 16.58
C PHE A 226 32.88 3.53 15.38
N SER A 227 33.88 2.69 15.20
CA SER A 227 34.72 2.69 14.00
C SER A 227 34.01 2.03 12.82
N ALA A 228 34.41 2.36 11.60
CA ALA A 228 33.98 1.62 10.43
C ALA A 228 34.31 0.14 10.60
N SER A 229 33.38 -0.74 10.22
CA SER A 229 33.43 -2.20 10.42
C SER A 229 33.24 -2.68 11.86
N ALA A 230 32.87 -1.81 12.81
CA ALA A 230 32.46 -2.28 14.14
C ALA A 230 31.19 -3.13 14.06
N GLU A 231 31.12 -4.14 14.88
CA GLU A 231 29.90 -4.93 15.12
C GLU A 231 29.11 -4.33 16.27
N VAL A 232 27.91 -3.87 16.01
CA VAL A 232 27.00 -3.30 17.00
C VAL A 232 25.74 -4.14 17.09
N TYR A 233 25.25 -4.36 18.31
CA TYR A 233 24.08 -5.19 18.55
C TYR A 233 22.91 -4.35 19.01
N ILE A 234 21.71 -4.65 18.49
CA ILE A 234 20.51 -3.90 18.82
C ILE A 234 19.34 -4.83 19.17
N ASN A 235 18.48 -4.31 20.04
CA ASN A 235 17.10 -4.74 20.14
C ASN A 235 16.21 -3.70 19.50
N TYR A 236 15.15 -4.12 18.80
CA TYR A 236 14.22 -3.20 18.18
C TYR A 236 12.77 -3.66 18.23
N ILE A 237 11.86 -2.69 18.14
CA ILE A 237 10.44 -2.89 17.87
C ILE A 237 10.05 -1.94 16.75
N CYS A 238 9.49 -2.48 15.66
CA CYS A 238 8.88 -1.70 14.59
C CYS A 238 7.39 -1.52 14.87
N ARG A 239 6.91 -0.26 14.78
CA ARG A 239 5.49 0.05 14.97
C ARG A 239 4.96 0.96 13.87
N ARG A 240 3.69 0.77 13.55
CA ARG A 240 2.90 1.80 12.87
C ARG A 240 2.68 2.99 13.79
N ILE A 241 2.32 4.11 13.18
CA ILE A 241 2.09 5.36 13.90
C ILE A 241 0.91 5.29 14.88
N ASP A 242 0.00 4.34 14.70
CA ASP A 242 -1.11 4.03 15.63
C ASP A 242 -0.66 3.22 16.86
N GLY A 243 0.64 2.90 16.97
CA GLY A 243 1.23 2.13 18.06
C GLY A 243 1.22 0.62 17.86
N THR A 244 0.59 0.10 16.80
CA THR A 244 0.53 -1.33 16.53
C THR A 244 1.93 -1.88 16.26
N GLY A 245 2.36 -2.89 17.03
CA GLY A 245 3.61 -3.60 16.81
C GLY A 245 3.53 -4.50 15.57
N ILE A 246 4.54 -4.36 14.70
CA ILE A 246 4.59 -5.05 13.40
C ILE A 246 5.68 -6.11 13.39
N ASP A 247 6.87 -5.74 13.86
CA ASP A 247 8.07 -6.57 13.81
C ASP A 247 9.00 -6.27 14.99
N THR A 248 9.78 -7.27 15.41
CA THR A 248 10.74 -7.15 16.50
C THR A 248 11.67 -8.37 16.53
N ASN A 249 12.87 -8.20 17.09
CA ASN A 249 13.73 -9.34 17.44
C ASN A 249 13.50 -9.85 18.88
N ILE A 250 12.70 -9.17 19.70
CA ILE A 250 12.45 -9.48 21.12
C ILE A 250 11.35 -10.53 21.23
N ALA A 251 11.67 -11.70 21.78
CA ALA A 251 10.77 -12.87 21.80
C ALA A 251 9.41 -12.59 22.47
N ASP A 252 9.38 -11.90 23.60
CA ASP A 252 8.13 -11.63 24.32
C ASP A 252 7.27 -10.60 23.58
N SER A 253 7.87 -9.58 22.99
CA SER A 253 7.15 -8.63 22.13
C SER A 253 6.58 -9.32 20.89
N ALA A 254 7.33 -10.22 20.27
CA ALA A 254 6.88 -11.00 19.12
C ALA A 254 5.65 -11.85 19.42
N LYS A 255 5.59 -12.50 20.59
CA LYS A 255 4.39 -13.25 21.05
C LYS A 255 3.17 -12.32 21.14
N VAL A 256 3.35 -11.12 21.70
CA VAL A 256 2.27 -10.12 21.80
C VAL A 256 1.80 -9.69 20.43
N PHE A 257 2.72 -9.43 19.49
CA PHE A 257 2.38 -8.98 18.13
C PHE A 257 1.88 -10.12 17.24
N GLY A 258 2.23 -11.37 17.53
CA GLY A 258 1.91 -12.53 16.68
C GLY A 258 2.86 -12.66 15.49
N CYS A 259 4.10 -12.18 15.63
CA CYS A 259 5.16 -12.38 14.67
C CYS A 259 6.24 -13.34 15.21
N SER A 260 7.17 -13.73 14.34
CA SER A 260 8.33 -14.54 14.74
C SER A 260 9.51 -13.61 15.09
N ALA A 261 10.27 -13.99 16.13
CA ALA A 261 11.51 -13.31 16.47
C ALA A 261 12.59 -14.35 16.83
N THR A 262 13.86 -13.97 16.66
CA THR A 262 15.00 -14.81 17.05
C THR A 262 15.17 -14.85 18.56
N GLY A 263 14.68 -13.85 19.29
CA GLY A 263 14.92 -13.64 20.71
C GLY A 263 16.35 -13.22 21.03
N LYS A 264 17.13 -12.85 20.01
CA LYS A 264 18.54 -12.45 20.16
C LYS A 264 18.76 -11.06 19.55
N PRO A 265 19.73 -10.29 20.09
CA PRO A 265 20.13 -9.01 19.50
C PRO A 265 20.51 -9.17 18.02
N VAL A 266 20.18 -8.18 17.23
CA VAL A 266 20.49 -8.14 15.80
C VAL A 266 21.85 -7.48 15.59
N LEU A 267 22.71 -8.12 14.82
CA LEU A 267 23.99 -7.56 14.41
C LEU A 267 23.81 -6.49 13.34
N ILE A 268 24.36 -5.31 13.61
CA ILE A 268 24.55 -4.21 12.66
C ILE A 268 26.05 -4.07 12.39
N ASN A 269 26.43 -4.21 11.12
CA ASN A 269 27.79 -3.88 10.70
C ASN A 269 27.85 -2.35 10.48
N TRP A 270 28.75 -1.68 11.19
CA TRP A 270 28.89 -0.25 11.15
C TRP A 270 29.63 0.20 9.89
N GLY A 271 29.24 1.34 9.33
CA GLY A 271 29.84 1.94 8.16
C GLY A 271 30.46 3.32 8.44
N GLU A 272 31.02 3.95 7.43
CA GLU A 272 31.54 5.32 7.55
C GLU A 272 30.43 6.37 7.67
N LYS A 273 29.24 6.05 7.16
CA LYS A 273 28.02 6.88 7.21
C LYS A 273 26.78 6.02 7.42
N ALA A 274 25.67 6.64 7.80
CA ALA A 274 24.41 5.94 8.10
C ALA A 274 23.94 4.99 6.95
N THR A 275 24.07 5.42 5.71
CA THR A 275 23.66 4.63 4.54
C THR A 275 24.51 3.38 4.28
N ASP A 276 25.64 3.24 4.96
CA ASP A 276 26.53 2.09 4.82
C ASP A 276 26.25 1.00 5.86
N LEU A 277 25.34 1.25 6.81
CA LEU A 277 24.94 0.24 7.79
C LEU A 277 24.27 -0.94 7.10
N THR A 278 24.66 -2.13 7.50
CA THR A 278 24.03 -3.37 7.01
C THR A 278 23.61 -4.27 8.18
N MET A 279 22.48 -4.94 8.01
CA MET A 279 21.94 -5.86 9.00
C MET A 279 22.36 -7.30 8.67
N THR A 280 22.77 -8.03 9.67
CA THR A 280 23.13 -9.45 9.63
C THR A 280 24.39 -9.80 8.81
N SER A 281 24.83 -11.05 8.92
CA SER A 281 25.96 -11.60 8.16
C SER A 281 25.79 -11.55 6.62
N LYS A 282 24.57 -11.37 6.13
CA LYS A 282 24.27 -11.26 4.70
C LYS A 282 24.46 -9.85 4.13
N LYS A 283 24.84 -8.88 4.95
CA LYS A 283 25.04 -7.47 4.60
C LYS A 283 23.83 -6.86 3.85
N ASN A 284 22.64 -7.20 4.29
CA ASN A 284 21.42 -6.59 3.75
C ASN A 284 21.37 -5.12 4.17
N SER A 285 21.08 -4.24 3.22
CA SER A 285 20.82 -2.82 3.54
C SER A 285 19.58 -2.71 4.44
N VAL A 286 19.58 -1.71 5.31
CA VAL A 286 18.44 -1.34 6.13
C VAL A 286 17.73 -0.13 5.53
N ILE A 287 16.45 0.09 5.86
CA ILE A 287 15.73 1.30 5.42
C ILE A 287 16.41 2.54 5.98
N ALA A 288 16.38 3.62 5.19
CA ALA A 288 17.17 4.81 5.46
C ALA A 288 16.91 5.41 6.87
N GLY A 289 15.63 5.57 7.23
CA GLY A 289 15.27 6.14 8.53
C GLY A 289 15.80 5.33 9.71
N PHE A 290 15.75 4.01 9.64
CA PHE A 290 16.31 3.12 10.67
C PHE A 290 17.82 3.24 10.76
N ALA A 291 18.51 3.30 9.60
CA ALA A 291 19.96 3.49 9.55
C ALA A 291 20.39 4.83 10.18
N TYR A 292 19.73 5.93 9.84
CA TYR A 292 20.02 7.24 10.43
C TYR A 292 19.81 7.24 11.95
N GLY A 293 18.74 6.61 12.41
CA GLY A 293 18.46 6.48 13.84
C GLY A 293 19.57 5.75 14.59
N ILE A 294 19.93 4.54 14.14
CA ILE A 294 20.99 3.72 14.77
C ILE A 294 22.33 4.50 14.74
N TYR A 295 22.68 5.12 13.60
CA TYR A 295 23.94 5.82 13.44
C TYR A 295 24.09 7.03 14.37
N HIS A 296 22.99 7.63 14.78
CA HIS A 296 22.93 8.72 15.75
C HIS A 296 23.17 8.26 17.20
N MET A 297 22.86 7.00 17.52
CA MET A 297 22.87 6.47 18.88
C MET A 297 24.27 6.13 19.40
N LYS A 298 24.40 6.13 20.72
CA LYS A 298 25.60 5.74 21.47
C LYS A 298 25.40 4.37 22.14
N PRO A 299 26.47 3.68 22.57
CA PRO A 299 26.34 2.41 23.29
C PRO A 299 25.35 2.51 24.45
N HIS A 300 24.51 1.49 24.62
CA HIS A 300 23.49 1.35 25.67
C HIS A 300 22.40 2.45 25.68
N GLU A 301 22.36 3.27 24.65
CA GLU A 301 21.30 4.25 24.45
C GLU A 301 20.01 3.57 23.99
N LYS A 302 18.86 4.11 24.43
CA LYS A 302 17.55 3.73 23.93
C LYS A 302 16.82 4.94 23.41
N GLY A 303 16.13 4.79 22.30
CA GLY A 303 15.36 5.87 21.69
C GLY A 303 14.38 5.39 20.67
N ARG A 304 13.59 6.33 20.17
CA ARG A 304 12.60 6.13 19.12
C ARG A 304 12.95 6.92 17.88
N VAL A 305 12.89 6.28 16.75
CA VAL A 305 13.14 6.89 15.43
C VAL A 305 11.84 6.91 14.65
N TYR A 306 11.27 8.07 14.49
CA TYR A 306 10.06 8.32 13.69
C TYR A 306 10.48 8.67 12.27
N MET A 307 9.76 8.16 11.28
CA MET A 307 10.08 8.43 9.88
C MET A 307 8.87 8.47 8.99
N THR A 308 8.93 9.35 7.98
CA THR A 308 7.99 9.34 6.87
C THR A 308 8.22 8.11 5.99
N SER A 309 7.27 7.80 5.14
CA SER A 309 7.37 6.66 4.23
C SER A 309 8.56 6.78 3.27
N SER A 310 8.96 7.99 2.88
CA SER A 310 10.13 8.22 2.01
C SER A 310 11.44 7.70 2.61
N ALA A 311 11.58 7.75 3.93
CA ALA A 311 12.71 7.16 4.66
C ALA A 311 12.44 5.72 5.13
N GLY A 312 11.23 5.22 4.94
CA GLY A 312 10.77 3.87 5.29
C GLY A 312 10.48 2.99 4.06
N TYR A 313 9.20 2.68 3.83
CA TYR A 313 8.75 1.74 2.79
C TYR A 313 8.09 2.42 1.58
N SER A 314 8.13 3.73 1.49
CA SER A 314 7.68 4.58 0.37
C SER A 314 6.23 4.32 -0.08
N SER A 315 5.96 4.57 -1.36
CA SER A 315 4.68 4.27 -2.02
C SER A 315 4.37 2.79 -2.21
N LYS A 316 5.29 1.90 -1.84
CA LYS A 316 5.08 0.44 -1.95
C LYS A 316 4.54 -0.17 -0.67
N GLY A 317 4.85 0.42 0.49
CA GLY A 317 4.56 -0.20 1.78
C GLY A 317 5.36 -1.50 2.00
N SER A 318 4.94 -2.31 2.96
CA SER A 318 5.51 -3.64 3.24
C SER A 318 4.42 -4.61 3.67
N GLY A 319 3.98 -5.44 2.72
CA GLY A 319 2.88 -6.37 2.91
C GLY A 319 1.58 -5.69 3.37
N SER A 320 0.71 -6.44 4.03
CA SER A 320 -0.55 -5.92 4.57
C SER A 320 -0.38 -5.15 5.90
N ALA A 321 0.81 -5.21 6.50
CA ALA A 321 1.08 -4.58 7.80
C ALA A 321 1.44 -3.10 7.68
N ILE A 322 2.11 -2.70 6.61
CA ILE A 322 2.55 -1.32 6.36
C ILE A 322 2.04 -0.91 4.97
N PRO A 323 0.90 -0.21 4.88
CA PRO A 323 0.40 0.26 3.59
C PRO A 323 1.33 1.29 2.95
N ALA A 324 1.08 1.60 1.67
CA ALA A 324 1.73 2.69 0.95
C ALA A 324 1.63 4.02 1.73
N TYR A 325 2.66 4.85 1.65
CA TYR A 325 2.68 6.19 2.28
C TYR A 325 2.41 6.17 3.79
N SER A 326 2.89 5.14 4.49
CA SER A 326 2.69 5.00 5.93
C SER A 326 3.93 5.42 6.70
N PRO A 327 3.86 6.47 7.53
CA PRO A 327 4.89 6.75 8.50
C PRO A 327 4.92 5.66 9.57
N ILE A 328 6.11 5.35 10.06
CA ILE A 328 6.36 4.33 11.06
C ILE A 328 7.36 4.85 12.08
N TYR A 329 7.53 4.11 13.18
CA TYR A 329 8.65 4.35 14.09
C TYR A 329 9.25 3.05 14.62
N PHE A 330 10.51 3.16 15.03
CA PHE A 330 11.22 2.09 15.71
C PHE A 330 11.58 2.52 17.13
N GLU A 331 11.35 1.63 18.08
CA GLU A 331 12.01 1.67 19.38
C GLU A 331 13.30 0.88 19.23
N ILE A 332 14.45 1.48 19.57
CA ILE A 332 15.77 0.87 19.38
C ILE A 332 16.54 0.98 20.67
N GLU A 333 17.23 -0.08 21.03
CA GLU A 333 18.20 -0.09 22.13
C GLU A 333 19.51 -0.73 21.65
N LEU A 334 20.62 0.00 21.80
CA LEU A 334 21.95 -0.57 21.57
C LEU A 334 22.35 -1.39 22.79
N VAL A 335 22.73 -2.64 22.56
CA VAL A 335 23.04 -3.62 23.61
C VAL A 335 24.39 -4.26 23.36
N ASP A 336 24.95 -4.90 24.40
CA ASP A 336 26.14 -5.71 24.24
C ASP A 336 25.84 -7.01 23.46
N LYS A 337 26.86 -7.63 22.93
CA LYS A 337 26.78 -8.97 22.36
C LYS A 337 26.46 -9.95 23.49
N GLU A 338 25.44 -10.79 23.28
CA GLU A 338 25.14 -11.91 24.18
C GLU A 338 26.22 -13.01 24.13
#